data_73077bad88e251d4297acdf843f71c39
#
_entry.id   73077bad88e251d4297acdf843f71c39
#
_cell.length_a   1.000
_cell.length_b   1.000
_cell.length_c   1.000
_cell.angle_alpha   90.00
_cell.angle_beta   90.00
_cell.angle_gamma   90.00
#
_symmetry.space_group_name_H-M   'P 1'
#
loop_
_entity.id
_entity.type
_entity.pdbx_description
1 polymer ?
#
loop_
_entity_poly.entity_id
_entity_poly.type
_entity_poly.pdbx_seq_one_letter_code
_entity_poly.pdbx_strand_id
1 'polypeptide(L)'
;MEKFIPNRLAFITLISACIIILVSMGLRQTFGLFFSAFEQDLNTTRTEFGLAIGIQMLFWGFFAPLFGIVADKFGGNKAVFIGFVIFGLGIYMLYSGPNTGIFFQISLGVLVGTALGATAMSVPVSEVGKHFSNEKRSMATGIVTAAASVGYFLSPLFTKYSLGAVGWENTLKYFMYFILFGLIASIFLLPSKANFNTSQADKNQAFVPALKEAFKHKGYILLVAGFFVCGFQITLVGTHIPGYMQDRGLGGWSATIILALIGLFNIIGTLGMGYLGTKYSKKILLSILYFLRAIVISIFIFLPPSIYTAIFFGVTFGVLWLSTVPPTNGIV
;
A
#
# COMPACT_ATOMS: atom_id res chain seq x y z
N MET A 1 -20.48 -9.06 -27.33
CA MET A 1 -19.52 -8.62 -26.29
C MET A 1 -20.05 -9.09 -24.94
N GLU A 2 -19.45 -10.08 -24.33
CA GLU A 2 -19.80 -10.48 -22.96
C GLU A 2 -19.58 -9.30 -22.01
N LYS A 3 -20.54 -9.05 -21.12
CA LYS A 3 -20.43 -7.99 -20.12
C LYS A 3 -19.17 -8.22 -19.27
N PHE A 4 -18.35 -7.20 -19.08
CA PHE A 4 -17.14 -7.27 -18.24
C PHE A 4 -17.49 -7.75 -16.82
N ILE A 5 -18.55 -7.22 -16.24
CA ILE A 5 -19.02 -7.60 -14.90
C ILE A 5 -20.02 -8.74 -15.05
N PRO A 6 -19.70 -9.93 -14.50
CA PRO A 6 -20.53 -11.12 -14.70
C PRO A 6 -21.86 -11.05 -13.96
N ASN A 7 -21.92 -10.43 -12.80
CA ASN A 7 -23.12 -10.33 -11.97
C ASN A 7 -23.04 -9.18 -10.95
N ARG A 8 -24.16 -8.93 -10.25
CA ARG A 8 -24.28 -7.86 -9.25
C ARG A 8 -23.32 -8.07 -8.06
N LEU A 9 -23.09 -9.32 -7.65
CA LEU A 9 -22.16 -9.64 -6.55
C LEU A 9 -20.71 -9.26 -6.90
N ALA A 10 -20.26 -9.61 -8.09
CA ALA A 10 -18.93 -9.23 -8.59
C ALA A 10 -18.75 -7.71 -8.63
N PHE A 11 -19.79 -6.97 -9.03
CA PHE A 11 -19.75 -5.50 -9.03
C PHE A 11 -19.61 -4.93 -7.62
N ILE A 12 -20.46 -5.39 -6.68
CA ILE A 12 -20.41 -4.94 -5.28
C ILE A 12 -19.04 -5.24 -4.66
N THR A 13 -18.55 -6.47 -4.84
CA THR A 13 -17.22 -6.87 -4.33
C THR A 13 -16.10 -6.04 -4.94
N LEU A 14 -16.15 -5.74 -6.24
CA LEU A 14 -15.17 -4.90 -6.92
C LEU A 14 -15.13 -3.47 -6.34
N ILE A 15 -16.28 -2.82 -6.20
CA ILE A 15 -16.37 -1.46 -5.63
C ILE A 15 -15.92 -1.46 -4.17
N SER A 16 -16.36 -2.44 -3.38
CA SER A 16 -15.95 -2.57 -1.98
C SER A 16 -14.43 -2.71 -1.84
N ALA A 17 -13.81 -3.57 -2.65
CA ALA A 17 -12.37 -3.73 -2.65
C ALA A 17 -11.62 -2.45 -3.07
N CYS A 18 -12.14 -1.70 -4.05
CA CYS A 18 -11.59 -0.41 -4.43
C CYS A 18 -11.62 0.59 -3.26
N ILE A 19 -12.75 0.69 -2.54
CA ILE A 19 -12.87 1.56 -1.37
C ILE A 19 -11.91 1.15 -0.26
N ILE A 20 -11.84 -0.14 0.06
CA ILE A 20 -10.96 -0.69 1.08
C ILE A 20 -9.50 -0.32 0.82
N ILE A 21 -9.03 -0.56 -0.40
CA ILE A 21 -7.63 -0.28 -0.77
C ILE A 21 -7.36 1.22 -0.85
N LEU A 22 -8.28 2.00 -1.41
CA LEU A 22 -8.16 3.46 -1.47
C LEU A 22 -7.97 4.04 -0.05
N VAL A 23 -8.80 3.62 0.90
CA VAL A 23 -8.73 4.09 2.28
C VAL A 23 -7.43 3.61 2.93
N SER A 24 -7.16 2.32 2.98
CA SER A 24 -6.04 1.76 3.74
C SER A 24 -4.69 2.22 3.20
N MET A 25 -4.49 2.17 1.88
CA MET A 25 -3.23 2.56 1.25
C MET A 25 -3.07 4.08 1.19
N GLY A 26 -4.18 4.80 0.98
CA GLY A 26 -4.19 6.26 1.01
C GLY A 26 -3.78 6.81 2.37
N LEU A 27 -4.40 6.36 3.46
CA LEU A 27 -4.07 6.80 4.82
C LEU A 27 -2.62 6.46 5.18
N ARG A 28 -2.19 5.23 4.87
CA ARG A 28 -0.81 4.81 5.12
C ARG A 28 0.22 5.74 4.46
N GLN A 29 -0.03 6.20 3.25
CA GLN A 29 0.90 7.04 2.49
C GLN A 29 1.16 8.41 3.16
N THR A 30 0.25 8.85 4.02
CA THR A 30 0.28 10.21 4.58
C THR A 30 0.95 10.31 5.95
N PHE A 31 1.29 9.20 6.60
CA PHE A 31 1.86 9.26 7.96
C PHE A 31 3.14 10.10 8.05
N GLY A 32 3.96 10.11 7.01
CA GLY A 32 5.14 10.97 6.97
C GLY A 32 4.84 12.47 7.08
N LEU A 33 3.64 12.93 6.66
CA LEU A 33 3.22 14.33 6.77
C LEU A 33 2.92 14.78 8.21
N PHE A 34 2.63 13.82 9.11
CA PHE A 34 2.38 14.09 10.52
C PHE A 34 3.67 14.30 11.32
N PHE A 35 4.83 13.91 10.78
CA PHE A 35 6.08 13.91 11.53
C PHE A 35 6.37 15.25 12.20
N SER A 36 6.27 16.37 11.47
CA SER A 36 6.46 17.71 12.03
C SER A 36 5.58 18.01 13.24
N ALA A 37 4.32 17.60 13.19
CA ALA A 37 3.38 17.84 14.29
C ALA A 37 3.71 16.91 15.48
N PHE A 38 4.07 15.67 15.23
CA PHE A 38 4.49 14.74 16.28
C PHE A 38 5.81 15.16 16.94
N GLU A 39 6.75 15.70 16.16
CA GLU A 39 8.00 16.26 16.69
C GLU A 39 7.74 17.44 17.63
N GLN A 40 6.84 18.35 17.25
CA GLN A 40 6.53 19.56 18.02
C GLN A 40 5.66 19.29 19.25
N ASP A 41 4.59 18.52 19.11
CA ASP A 41 3.57 18.36 20.14
C ASP A 41 3.80 17.14 21.04
N LEU A 42 4.42 16.06 20.49
CA LEU A 42 4.68 14.82 21.22
C LEU A 42 6.16 14.63 21.56
N ASN A 43 7.04 15.55 21.17
CA ASN A 43 8.51 15.42 21.29
C ASN A 43 9.04 14.11 20.65
N THR A 44 8.36 13.59 19.63
CA THR A 44 8.74 12.36 18.95
C THR A 44 10.01 12.58 18.12
N THR A 45 11.03 11.80 18.35
CA THR A 45 12.28 11.85 17.57
C THR A 45 12.11 11.19 16.20
N ARG A 46 12.97 11.56 15.23
CA ARG A 46 13.03 10.90 13.90
C ARG A 46 13.30 9.41 14.02
N THR A 47 14.09 9.02 15.00
CA THR A 47 14.41 7.62 15.26
C THR A 47 13.19 6.84 15.74
N GLU A 48 12.42 7.39 16.68
CA GLU A 48 11.18 6.76 17.17
C GLU A 48 10.13 6.66 16.07
N PHE A 49 9.96 7.72 15.27
CA PHE A 49 9.05 7.70 14.13
C PHE A 49 9.48 6.67 13.08
N GLY A 50 10.76 6.67 12.69
CA GLY A 50 11.31 5.69 11.74
C GLY A 50 11.19 4.26 12.24
N LEU A 51 11.42 4.02 13.55
CA LEU A 51 11.25 2.72 14.18
C LEU A 51 9.78 2.27 14.14
N ALA A 52 8.82 3.14 14.45
CA ALA A 52 7.39 2.82 14.37
C ALA A 52 6.99 2.41 12.95
N ILE A 53 7.46 3.13 11.93
CA ILE A 53 7.21 2.76 10.53
C ILE A 53 7.93 1.45 10.15
N GLY A 54 9.14 1.21 10.64
CA GLY A 54 9.85 -0.07 10.46
C GLY A 54 9.07 -1.24 11.04
N ILE A 55 8.59 -1.11 12.29
CA ILE A 55 7.71 -2.10 12.95
C ILE A 55 6.43 -2.29 12.13
N GLN A 56 5.81 -1.21 11.65
CA GLN A 56 4.61 -1.28 10.79
C GLN A 56 4.85 -2.16 9.56
N MET A 57 6.00 -2.01 8.89
CA MET A 57 6.33 -2.82 7.71
C MET A 57 6.53 -4.29 8.05
N LEU A 58 7.21 -4.58 9.16
CA LEU A 58 7.41 -5.96 9.63
C LEU A 58 6.08 -6.64 9.96
N PHE A 59 5.22 -5.95 10.71
CA PHE A 59 3.90 -6.48 11.07
C PHE A 59 2.99 -6.64 9.85
N TRP A 60 2.99 -5.69 8.91
CA TRP A 60 2.28 -5.83 7.65
C TRP A 60 2.72 -7.07 6.88
N GLY A 61 4.03 -7.24 6.69
CA GLY A 61 4.58 -8.40 5.98
C GLY A 61 4.25 -9.73 6.66
N PHE A 62 4.35 -9.78 7.99
CA PHE A 62 4.08 -10.98 8.78
C PHE A 62 2.59 -11.34 8.80
N PHE A 63 1.71 -10.37 8.96
CA PHE A 63 0.28 -10.60 9.08
C PHE A 63 -0.44 -10.76 7.73
N ALA A 64 0.13 -10.32 6.60
CA ALA A 64 -0.51 -10.48 5.30
C ALA A 64 -0.80 -11.95 4.92
N PRO A 65 0.13 -12.90 5.05
CA PRO A 65 -0.18 -14.32 4.82
C PRO A 65 -1.17 -14.89 5.84
N LEU A 66 -1.09 -14.46 7.11
CA LEU A 66 -1.99 -14.92 8.17
C LEU A 66 -3.44 -14.50 7.89
N PHE A 67 -3.65 -13.25 7.51
CA PHE A 67 -4.98 -12.78 7.09
C PHE A 67 -5.44 -13.42 5.78
N GLY A 68 -4.53 -13.80 4.89
CA GLY A 68 -4.85 -14.65 3.74
C GLY A 68 -5.47 -15.97 4.16
N ILE A 69 -4.85 -16.69 5.11
CA ILE A 69 -5.38 -17.94 5.67
C ILE A 69 -6.73 -17.71 6.36
N VAL A 70 -6.89 -16.62 7.12
CA VAL A 70 -8.16 -16.26 7.75
C VAL A 70 -9.23 -16.00 6.70
N ALA A 71 -8.89 -15.29 5.62
CA ALA A 71 -9.80 -14.99 4.52
C ALA A 71 -10.26 -16.27 3.79
N ASP A 72 -9.37 -17.23 3.58
CA ASP A 72 -9.70 -18.50 2.92
C ASP A 72 -10.60 -19.40 3.79
N LYS A 73 -10.41 -19.37 5.12
CA LYS A 73 -11.21 -20.19 6.06
C LYS A 73 -12.54 -19.56 6.44
N PHE A 74 -12.55 -18.26 6.69
CA PHE A 74 -13.70 -17.56 7.30
C PHE A 74 -14.34 -16.52 6.37
N GLY A 75 -13.74 -16.25 5.20
CA GLY A 75 -14.16 -15.26 4.23
C GLY A 75 -13.37 -13.95 4.34
N GLY A 76 -13.07 -13.35 3.19
CA GLY A 76 -12.29 -12.10 3.12
C GLY A 76 -12.96 -10.91 3.78
N ASN A 77 -14.28 -10.84 3.78
CA ASN A 77 -15.04 -9.81 4.49
C ASN A 77 -14.72 -9.76 5.98
N LYS A 78 -14.69 -10.91 6.67
CA LYS A 78 -14.39 -10.98 8.11
C LYS A 78 -12.93 -10.62 8.39
N ALA A 79 -12.00 -11.10 7.56
CA ALA A 79 -10.59 -10.78 7.69
C ALA A 79 -10.35 -9.26 7.57
N VAL A 80 -10.94 -8.62 6.55
CA VAL A 80 -10.81 -7.17 6.33
C VAL A 80 -11.55 -6.37 7.38
N PHE A 81 -12.72 -6.83 7.85
CA PHE A 81 -13.45 -6.21 8.95
C PHE A 81 -12.60 -6.13 10.21
N ILE A 82 -12.01 -7.26 10.63
CA ILE A 82 -11.08 -7.32 11.78
C ILE A 82 -9.90 -6.37 11.54
N GLY A 83 -9.36 -6.34 10.33
CA GLY A 83 -8.29 -5.43 9.95
C GLY A 83 -8.67 -3.96 10.19
N PHE A 84 -9.85 -3.51 9.76
CA PHE A 84 -10.29 -2.14 9.98
C PHE A 84 -10.59 -1.83 11.45
N VAL A 85 -11.08 -2.79 12.24
CA VAL A 85 -11.23 -2.62 13.69
C VAL A 85 -9.86 -2.37 14.33
N ILE A 86 -8.85 -3.18 13.98
CA ILE A 86 -7.47 -3.01 14.48
C ILE A 86 -6.90 -1.66 14.00
N PHE A 87 -7.16 -1.26 12.75
CA PHE A 87 -6.72 0.03 12.22
C PHE A 87 -7.32 1.18 13.03
N GLY A 88 -8.63 1.14 13.27
CA GLY A 88 -9.32 2.13 14.10
C GLY A 88 -8.76 2.20 15.51
N LEU A 89 -8.51 1.06 16.15
CA LEU A 89 -7.85 1.01 17.46
C LEU A 89 -6.46 1.66 17.44
N GLY A 90 -5.64 1.37 16.42
CA GLY A 90 -4.33 1.96 16.26
C GLY A 90 -4.39 3.49 16.14
N ILE A 91 -5.26 4.02 15.27
CA ILE A 91 -5.44 5.46 15.11
C ILE A 91 -6.05 6.09 16.36
N TYR A 92 -7.03 5.45 17.00
CA TYR A 92 -7.61 5.92 18.27
C TYR A 92 -6.54 6.05 19.34
N MET A 93 -5.72 5.02 19.55
CA MET A 93 -4.63 5.03 20.51
C MET A 93 -3.60 6.11 20.19
N LEU A 94 -3.35 6.38 18.92
CA LEU A 94 -2.35 7.37 18.50
C LEU A 94 -2.70 8.80 18.94
N TYR A 95 -3.97 9.20 18.92
CA TYR A 95 -4.38 10.56 19.32
C TYR A 95 -4.93 10.69 20.73
N SER A 96 -5.31 9.58 21.39
CA SER A 96 -5.91 9.58 22.74
C SER A 96 -5.01 8.99 23.81
N GLY A 97 -3.94 8.33 23.42
CA GLY A 97 -3.06 7.63 24.33
C GLY A 97 -1.97 8.52 24.94
N PRO A 98 -1.20 7.99 25.92
CA PRO A 98 -0.09 8.70 26.51
C PRO A 98 1.04 8.93 25.51
N ASN A 99 1.66 10.11 25.56
CA ASN A 99 2.76 10.51 24.69
C ASN A 99 4.07 9.82 25.09
N THR A 100 4.13 8.50 24.94
CA THR A 100 5.34 7.70 25.20
C THR A 100 5.77 6.99 23.92
N GLY A 101 7.08 6.90 23.69
CA GLY A 101 7.63 6.23 22.51
C GLY A 101 7.12 4.81 22.31
N ILE A 102 6.97 4.02 23.39
CA ILE A 102 6.45 2.66 23.30
C ILE A 102 4.98 2.62 22.85
N PHE A 103 4.17 3.56 23.32
CA PHE A 103 2.76 3.64 22.98
C PHE A 103 2.58 4.04 21.50
N PHE A 104 3.43 4.94 21.04
CA PHE A 104 3.52 5.34 19.64
C PHE A 104 3.89 4.16 18.73
N GLN A 105 4.87 3.34 19.15
CA GLN A 105 5.27 2.16 18.41
C GLN A 105 4.19 1.08 18.36
N ILE A 106 3.45 0.87 19.46
CA ILE A 106 2.34 -0.07 19.49
C ILE A 106 1.21 0.42 18.58
N SER A 107 0.81 1.69 18.68
CA SER A 107 -0.31 2.24 17.93
C SER A 107 -0.01 2.29 16.42
N LEU A 108 1.03 3.03 16.00
CA LEU A 108 1.37 3.23 14.60
C LEU A 108 2.14 2.03 14.01
N GLY A 109 2.99 1.39 14.80
CA GLY A 109 3.79 0.25 14.35
C GLY A 109 2.99 -1.05 14.34
N VAL A 110 2.66 -1.58 15.52
CA VAL A 110 2.07 -2.91 15.67
C VAL A 110 0.63 -2.96 15.13
N LEU A 111 -0.25 -2.09 15.64
CA LEU A 111 -1.68 -2.17 15.30
C LEU A 111 -1.94 -1.78 13.85
N VAL A 112 -1.43 -0.65 13.39
CA VAL A 112 -1.62 -0.24 11.99
C VAL A 112 -0.92 -1.21 11.04
N GLY A 113 0.28 -1.71 11.37
CA GLY A 113 0.97 -2.73 10.58
C GLY A 113 0.17 -4.02 10.44
N THR A 114 -0.36 -4.53 11.55
CA THR A 114 -1.25 -5.71 11.56
C THR A 114 -2.50 -5.48 10.70
N ALA A 115 -3.14 -4.33 10.84
CA ALA A 115 -4.32 -3.94 10.08
C ALA A 115 -4.06 -3.92 8.56
N LEU A 116 -2.93 -3.38 8.13
CA LEU A 116 -2.52 -3.36 6.72
C LEU A 116 -2.34 -4.78 6.15
N GLY A 117 -1.96 -5.76 6.97
CA GLY A 117 -1.91 -7.16 6.56
C GLY A 117 -3.24 -7.68 6.03
N ALA A 118 -4.36 -7.21 6.57
CA ALA A 118 -5.71 -7.58 6.14
C ALA A 118 -6.28 -6.64 5.06
N THR A 119 -6.04 -5.32 5.19
CA THR A 119 -6.79 -4.29 4.47
C THR A 119 -6.06 -3.75 3.23
N ALA A 120 -4.75 -3.99 3.09
CA ALA A 120 -3.98 -3.47 1.98
C ALA A 120 -4.31 -4.18 0.65
N MET A 121 -3.42 -5.01 0.13
CA MET A 121 -3.57 -5.56 -1.23
C MET A 121 -4.01 -7.02 -1.25
N SER A 122 -3.46 -7.87 -0.36
CA SER A 122 -3.54 -9.33 -0.47
C SER A 122 -4.98 -9.85 -0.44
N VAL A 123 -5.73 -9.53 0.60
CA VAL A 123 -7.10 -10.05 0.79
C VAL A 123 -8.10 -9.42 -0.19
N PRO A 124 -8.21 -8.07 -0.32
CA PRO A 124 -9.19 -7.48 -1.23
C PRO A 124 -8.98 -7.86 -2.70
N VAL A 125 -7.73 -7.90 -3.18
CA VAL A 125 -7.41 -8.30 -4.56
C VAL A 125 -7.75 -9.78 -4.80
N SER A 126 -7.41 -10.65 -3.85
CA SER A 126 -7.73 -12.08 -3.92
C SER A 126 -9.25 -12.31 -3.99
N GLU A 127 -10.03 -11.64 -3.12
CA GLU A 127 -11.49 -11.80 -3.11
C GLU A 127 -12.14 -11.35 -4.43
N VAL A 128 -11.71 -10.22 -4.99
CA VAL A 128 -12.19 -9.80 -6.31
C VAL A 128 -11.82 -10.85 -7.38
N GLY A 129 -10.59 -11.35 -7.36
CA GLY A 129 -10.14 -12.37 -8.31
C GLY A 129 -11.02 -13.63 -8.33
N LYS A 130 -11.66 -13.97 -7.20
CA LYS A 130 -12.57 -15.12 -7.07
C LYS A 130 -13.93 -14.92 -7.78
N HIS A 131 -14.30 -13.70 -8.12
CA HIS A 131 -15.60 -13.38 -8.75
C HIS A 131 -15.54 -13.27 -10.29
N PHE A 132 -14.33 -13.27 -10.87
CA PHE A 132 -14.12 -13.06 -12.30
C PHE A 132 -13.49 -14.30 -12.96
N SER A 133 -13.84 -14.57 -14.23
CA SER A 133 -13.20 -15.60 -15.03
C SER A 133 -11.71 -15.33 -15.22
N ASN A 134 -10.91 -16.36 -15.51
CA ASN A 134 -9.46 -16.23 -15.69
C ASN A 134 -9.07 -15.13 -16.67
N GLU A 135 -9.85 -14.95 -17.75
CA GLU A 135 -9.63 -13.94 -18.78
C GLU A 135 -9.85 -12.50 -18.26
N LYS A 136 -10.85 -12.31 -17.38
CA LYS A 136 -11.25 -10.99 -16.85
C LYS A 136 -10.63 -10.66 -15.50
N ARG A 137 -10.05 -11.66 -14.80
CA ARG A 137 -9.44 -11.52 -13.48
C ARG A 137 -8.34 -10.47 -13.45
N SER A 138 -7.44 -10.50 -14.42
CA SER A 138 -6.32 -9.55 -14.49
C SER A 138 -6.82 -8.10 -14.58
N MET A 139 -7.85 -7.85 -15.37
CA MET A 139 -8.45 -6.51 -15.49
C MET A 139 -9.15 -6.10 -14.19
N ALA A 140 -9.91 -6.98 -13.56
CA ALA A 140 -10.62 -6.69 -12.32
C ALA A 140 -9.65 -6.38 -11.16
N THR A 141 -8.61 -7.20 -10.99
CA THR A 141 -7.57 -6.96 -9.98
C THR A 141 -6.75 -5.71 -10.29
N GLY A 142 -6.54 -5.40 -11.57
CA GLY A 142 -5.91 -4.16 -12.02
C GLY A 142 -6.71 -2.90 -11.63
N ILE A 143 -8.04 -2.92 -11.76
CA ILE A 143 -8.92 -1.82 -11.31
C ILE A 143 -8.78 -1.60 -9.80
N VAL A 144 -8.80 -2.68 -9.02
CA VAL A 144 -8.63 -2.60 -7.55
C VAL A 144 -7.26 -2.02 -7.18
N THR A 145 -6.20 -2.45 -7.87
CA THR A 145 -4.85 -1.91 -7.65
C THR A 145 -4.75 -0.43 -8.04
N ALA A 146 -5.43 -0.02 -9.12
CA ALA A 146 -5.49 1.38 -9.52
C ALA A 146 -6.20 2.27 -8.48
N ALA A 147 -7.15 1.73 -7.72
CA ALA A 147 -7.78 2.46 -6.62
C ALA A 147 -6.78 2.88 -5.52
N ALA A 148 -5.72 2.11 -5.29
CA ALA A 148 -4.62 2.52 -4.40
C ALA A 148 -3.95 3.81 -4.89
N SER A 149 -3.76 3.95 -6.20
CA SER A 149 -3.14 5.14 -6.78
C SER A 149 -4.00 6.39 -6.61
N VAL A 150 -5.33 6.24 -6.69
CA VAL A 150 -6.27 7.31 -6.37
C VAL A 150 -6.15 7.69 -4.88
N GLY A 151 -6.04 6.72 -3.97
CA GLY A 151 -5.78 6.95 -2.56
C GLY A 151 -4.45 7.69 -2.33
N TYR A 152 -3.38 7.27 -2.99
CA TYR A 152 -2.06 7.93 -2.93
C TYR A 152 -2.08 9.37 -3.46
N PHE A 153 -2.95 9.68 -4.41
CA PHE A 153 -3.11 11.04 -4.92
C PHE A 153 -3.93 11.93 -3.98
N LEU A 154 -5.11 11.47 -3.57
CA LEU A 154 -6.06 12.28 -2.82
C LEU A 154 -5.69 12.45 -1.34
N SER A 155 -5.20 11.40 -0.69
CA SER A 155 -4.96 11.41 0.76
C SER A 155 -3.89 12.39 1.21
N PRO A 156 -2.74 12.57 0.53
CA PRO A 156 -1.77 13.60 0.91
C PRO A 156 -2.32 15.02 0.83
N LEU A 157 -3.12 15.32 -0.21
CA LEU A 157 -3.75 16.62 -0.38
C LEU A 157 -4.74 16.91 0.75
N PHE A 158 -5.63 15.95 1.03
CA PHE A 158 -6.57 16.04 2.15
C PHE A 158 -5.84 16.20 3.49
N THR A 159 -4.84 15.35 3.75
CA THR A 159 -4.09 15.36 5.01
C THR A 159 -3.38 16.67 5.23
N LYS A 160 -2.71 17.22 4.21
CA LYS A 160 -2.00 18.50 4.33
C LYS A 160 -2.94 19.65 4.59
N TYR A 161 -4.08 19.68 3.89
CA TYR A 161 -5.12 20.69 4.12
C TYR A 161 -5.67 20.60 5.55
N SER A 162 -6.03 19.39 5.98
CA SER A 162 -6.59 19.13 7.31
C SER A 162 -5.61 19.45 8.44
N LEU A 163 -4.32 19.05 8.30
CA LEU A 163 -3.27 19.39 9.26
C LEU A 163 -3.14 20.90 9.46
N GLY A 164 -3.24 21.70 8.39
CA GLY A 164 -3.18 23.15 8.46
C GLY A 164 -4.44 23.80 9.03
N ALA A 165 -5.62 23.20 8.81
CA ALA A 165 -6.90 23.78 9.20
C ALA A 165 -7.32 23.42 10.63
N VAL A 166 -7.10 22.17 11.07
CA VAL A 166 -7.67 21.64 12.33
C VAL A 166 -6.65 20.93 13.23
N GLY A 167 -5.38 20.89 12.83
CA GLY A 167 -4.31 20.22 13.56
C GLY A 167 -4.30 18.69 13.38
N TRP A 168 -3.28 18.04 13.92
CA TRP A 168 -3.03 16.62 13.71
C TRP A 168 -4.03 15.71 14.41
N GLU A 169 -4.46 16.04 15.64
CA GLU A 169 -5.43 15.22 16.38
C GLU A 169 -6.78 15.13 15.64
N ASN A 170 -7.31 16.27 15.20
CA ASN A 170 -8.57 16.29 14.48
C ASN A 170 -8.44 15.67 13.09
N THR A 171 -7.26 15.78 12.45
CA THR A 171 -6.98 15.06 11.20
C THR A 171 -7.03 13.55 11.40
N LEU A 172 -6.49 13.03 12.52
CA LEU A 172 -6.62 11.61 12.86
C LEU A 172 -8.06 11.20 13.18
N LYS A 173 -8.87 12.10 13.80
CA LYS A 173 -10.32 11.85 13.97
C LYS A 173 -11.03 11.77 12.61
N TYR A 174 -10.64 12.58 11.62
CA TYR A 174 -11.16 12.43 10.25
C TYR A 174 -10.74 11.09 9.62
N PHE A 175 -9.53 10.60 9.91
CA PHE A 175 -9.13 9.26 9.49
C PHE A 175 -10.04 8.18 10.06
N MET A 176 -10.56 8.34 11.29
CA MET A 176 -11.54 7.41 11.85
C MET A 176 -12.82 7.32 11.01
N TYR A 177 -13.29 8.43 10.42
CA TYR A 177 -14.44 8.38 9.50
C TYR A 177 -14.12 7.62 8.21
N PHE A 178 -12.92 7.80 7.63
CA PHE A 178 -12.50 7.01 6.47
C PHE A 178 -12.35 5.52 6.82
N ILE A 179 -11.81 5.21 8.00
CA ILE A 179 -11.68 3.83 8.51
C ILE A 179 -13.08 3.22 8.70
N LEU A 180 -14.03 3.96 9.26
CA LEU A 180 -15.43 3.52 9.39
C LEU A 180 -16.05 3.24 8.02
N PHE A 181 -15.78 4.08 7.03
CA PHE A 181 -16.24 3.87 5.66
C PHE A 181 -15.62 2.60 5.04
N GLY A 182 -14.33 2.36 5.26
CA GLY A 182 -13.66 1.12 4.88
C GLY A 182 -14.21 -0.11 5.60
N LEU A 183 -14.52 0.01 6.87
CA LEU A 183 -15.15 -1.04 7.69
C LEU A 183 -16.54 -1.39 7.16
N ILE A 184 -17.37 -0.41 6.81
CA ILE A 184 -18.68 -0.64 6.17
C ILE A 184 -18.46 -1.33 4.80
N ALA A 185 -17.52 -0.86 3.99
CA ALA A 185 -17.21 -1.48 2.71
C ALA A 185 -16.78 -2.95 2.87
N SER A 186 -16.07 -3.30 3.95
CA SER A 186 -15.64 -4.68 4.20
C SER A 186 -16.81 -5.66 4.33
N ILE A 187 -17.98 -5.22 4.82
CA ILE A 187 -19.20 -6.05 4.92
C ILE A 187 -19.67 -6.46 3.53
N PHE A 188 -19.49 -5.59 2.54
CA PHE A 188 -19.88 -5.82 1.16
C PHE A 188 -18.80 -6.51 0.31
N LEU A 189 -17.67 -6.84 0.90
CA LEU A 189 -16.66 -7.70 0.27
C LEU A 189 -17.13 -9.15 0.35
N LEU A 190 -18.07 -9.51 -0.52
CA LEU A 190 -18.81 -10.76 -0.42
C LEU A 190 -17.92 -11.95 -0.79
N PRO A 191 -17.92 -13.03 0.02
CA PRO A 191 -17.18 -14.24 -0.32
C PRO A 191 -17.77 -14.91 -1.56
N SER A 192 -16.92 -15.36 -2.48
CA SER A 192 -17.36 -16.12 -3.65
C SER A 192 -17.64 -17.56 -3.25
N LYS A 193 -18.78 -18.10 -3.71
CA LYS A 193 -19.11 -19.52 -3.65
C LYS A 193 -18.43 -20.34 -4.77
N ALA A 194 -17.70 -19.67 -5.67
CA ALA A 194 -17.01 -20.35 -6.74
C ALA A 194 -15.99 -21.33 -6.14
N ASN A 195 -16.26 -22.62 -6.30
CA ASN A 195 -15.26 -23.65 -6.10
C ASN A 195 -14.09 -23.31 -7.04
N PHE A 196 -13.03 -22.76 -6.49
CA PHE A 196 -11.77 -22.73 -7.20
C PHE A 196 -11.43 -24.20 -7.51
N ASN A 197 -11.46 -24.56 -8.77
CA ASN A 197 -10.70 -25.69 -9.27
C ASN A 197 -9.21 -25.33 -9.21
N THR A 198 -8.72 -25.06 -8.00
CA THR A 198 -7.30 -25.28 -7.70
C THR A 198 -7.09 -26.76 -8.01
N SER A 199 -6.16 -27.04 -8.90
CA SER A 199 -5.75 -28.43 -9.18
C SER A 199 -5.66 -29.16 -7.85
N GLN A 200 -6.16 -30.41 -7.78
CA GLN A 200 -6.16 -31.17 -6.52
C GLN A 200 -4.76 -31.31 -5.91
N ALA A 201 -3.71 -31.11 -6.70
CA ALA A 201 -2.33 -31.00 -6.26
C ALA A 201 -2.05 -29.82 -5.32
N ASP A 202 -2.67 -28.64 -5.56
CA ASP A 202 -2.43 -27.44 -4.76
C ASP A 202 -3.15 -27.45 -3.40
N LYS A 203 -4.22 -28.26 -3.25
CA LYS A 203 -4.97 -28.35 -1.99
C LYS A 203 -4.25 -29.14 -0.88
N ASN A 204 -3.27 -29.96 -1.22
CA ASN A 204 -2.60 -30.85 -0.28
C ASN A 204 -1.20 -30.39 0.15
N GLN A 205 -0.67 -29.31 -0.44
CA GLN A 205 0.63 -28.81 -0.04
C GLN A 205 0.47 -27.88 1.18
N ALA A 206 0.94 -28.32 2.35
CA ALA A 206 0.96 -27.49 3.53
C ALA A 206 1.87 -26.26 3.30
N PHE A 207 1.47 -25.10 3.82
CA PHE A 207 2.17 -23.82 3.62
C PHE A 207 3.69 -23.89 3.87
N VAL A 208 4.10 -24.58 4.94
CA VAL A 208 5.53 -24.67 5.30
C VAL A 208 6.38 -25.48 4.29
N PRO A 209 5.93 -26.65 3.78
CA PRO A 209 6.62 -27.34 2.70
C PRO A 209 6.74 -26.51 1.41
N ALA A 210 5.65 -25.84 0.98
CA ALA A 210 5.67 -24.97 -0.20
C ALA A 210 6.69 -23.83 -0.05
N LEU A 211 6.74 -23.20 1.11
CA LEU A 211 7.69 -22.13 1.41
C LEU A 211 9.15 -22.67 1.38
N LYS A 212 9.40 -23.83 1.97
CA LYS A 212 10.73 -24.48 1.93
C LYS A 212 11.18 -24.79 0.51
N GLU A 213 10.27 -25.23 -0.34
CA GLU A 213 10.55 -25.52 -1.75
C GLU A 213 10.88 -24.23 -2.52
N ALA A 214 10.06 -23.19 -2.35
CA ALA A 214 10.30 -21.87 -2.98
C ALA A 214 11.68 -21.32 -2.62
N PHE A 215 12.08 -21.37 -1.35
CA PHE A 215 13.40 -20.90 -0.91
C PHE A 215 14.59 -21.75 -1.38
N LYS A 216 14.38 -22.93 -1.97
CA LYS A 216 15.45 -23.67 -2.65
C LYS A 216 15.76 -23.13 -4.05
N HIS A 217 14.84 -22.40 -4.66
CA HIS A 217 15.02 -21.83 -5.99
C HIS A 217 15.77 -20.49 -5.94
N LYS A 218 16.98 -20.44 -6.48
CA LYS A 218 17.80 -19.19 -6.55
C LYS A 218 17.05 -18.04 -7.21
N GLY A 219 16.27 -18.30 -8.26
CA GLY A 219 15.44 -17.29 -8.93
C GLY A 219 14.39 -16.67 -8.02
N TYR A 220 13.77 -17.47 -7.16
CA TYR A 220 12.81 -16.98 -6.17
C TYR A 220 13.48 -16.09 -5.11
N ILE A 221 14.64 -16.51 -4.59
CA ILE A 221 15.41 -15.71 -3.62
C ILE A 221 15.79 -14.33 -4.21
N LEU A 222 16.29 -14.31 -5.45
CA LEU A 222 16.63 -13.07 -6.15
C LEU A 222 15.40 -12.18 -6.38
N LEU A 223 14.26 -12.77 -6.70
CA LEU A 223 13.01 -12.03 -6.86
C LEU A 223 12.55 -11.42 -5.54
N VAL A 224 12.63 -12.18 -4.44
CA VAL A 224 12.31 -11.69 -3.08
C VAL A 224 13.24 -10.55 -2.69
N ALA A 225 14.55 -10.68 -2.94
CA ALA A 225 15.53 -9.62 -2.67
C ALA A 225 15.25 -8.35 -3.49
N GLY A 226 14.90 -8.49 -4.76
CA GLY A 226 14.48 -7.36 -5.61
C GLY A 226 13.20 -6.70 -5.08
N PHE A 227 12.23 -7.49 -4.67
CA PHE A 227 10.97 -6.97 -4.12
C PHE A 227 11.14 -6.32 -2.74
N PHE A 228 12.08 -6.80 -1.93
CA PHE A 228 12.52 -6.12 -0.71
C PHE A 228 13.00 -4.70 -0.99
N VAL A 229 13.86 -4.50 -2.00
CA VAL A 229 14.33 -3.16 -2.41
C VAL A 229 13.15 -2.27 -2.81
N CYS A 230 12.12 -2.81 -3.49
CA CYS A 230 10.91 -2.07 -3.82
C CYS A 230 10.19 -1.58 -2.55
N GLY A 231 9.94 -2.47 -1.58
CA GLY A 231 9.31 -2.12 -0.30
C GLY A 231 10.11 -1.09 0.49
N PHE A 232 11.44 -1.25 0.52
CA PHE A 232 12.36 -0.30 1.16
C PHE A 232 12.22 1.11 0.56
N GLN A 233 12.28 1.25 -0.77
CA GLN A 233 12.18 2.54 -1.45
C GLN A 233 10.82 3.22 -1.23
N ILE A 234 9.73 2.45 -1.27
CA ILE A 234 8.38 2.95 -1.02
C ILE A 234 8.27 3.53 0.38
N THR A 235 8.81 2.81 1.36
CA THR A 235 8.79 3.24 2.76
C THR A 235 9.68 4.46 2.96
N LEU A 236 10.91 4.43 2.42
CA LEU A 236 11.85 5.54 2.51
C LEU A 236 11.22 6.83 1.98
N VAL A 237 10.68 6.81 0.78
CA VAL A 237 10.09 7.99 0.14
C VAL A 237 8.83 8.44 0.88
N GLY A 238 7.88 7.54 1.15
CA GLY A 238 6.62 7.89 1.82
C GLY A 238 6.82 8.46 3.23
N THR A 239 7.86 8.01 3.93
CA THR A 239 8.09 8.38 5.34
C THR A 239 9.04 9.57 5.49
N HIS A 240 10.13 9.60 4.72
CA HIS A 240 11.24 10.53 4.97
C HIS A 240 11.25 11.75 4.04
N ILE A 241 10.59 11.72 2.88
CA ILE A 241 10.49 12.90 2.00
C ILE A 241 9.88 14.12 2.70
N PRO A 242 8.81 14.00 3.53
CA PRO A 242 8.30 15.18 4.24
C PRO A 242 9.33 15.84 5.13
N GLY A 243 10.04 15.09 5.95
CA GLY A 243 11.10 15.61 6.80
C GLY A 243 12.30 16.15 5.98
N TYR A 244 12.71 15.47 4.93
CA TYR A 244 13.78 15.92 4.04
C TYR A 244 13.46 17.28 3.39
N MET A 245 12.23 17.46 2.89
CA MET A 245 11.81 18.74 2.32
C MET A 245 11.79 19.87 3.33
N GLN A 246 11.37 19.58 4.55
CA GLN A 246 11.40 20.56 5.65
C GLN A 246 12.82 20.97 6.00
N ASP A 247 13.77 20.03 6.11
CA ASP A 247 15.19 20.30 6.39
C ASP A 247 15.85 21.17 5.31
N ARG A 248 15.35 21.08 4.08
CA ARG A 248 15.81 21.88 2.94
C ARG A 248 15.11 23.23 2.83
N GLY A 249 14.29 23.63 3.83
CA GLY A 249 13.56 24.88 3.85
C GLY A 249 12.37 24.96 2.90
N LEU A 250 11.96 23.82 2.31
CA LEU A 250 10.78 23.71 1.46
C LEU A 250 9.59 23.30 2.33
N GLY A 251 8.57 24.13 2.41
CA GLY A 251 7.40 23.88 3.24
C GLY A 251 6.68 22.58 2.92
N GLY A 252 5.83 22.12 3.83
CA GLY A 252 5.11 20.84 3.75
C GLY A 252 4.26 20.62 2.48
N TRP A 253 3.94 21.68 1.72
CA TRP A 253 3.28 21.55 0.41
C TRP A 253 4.17 20.87 -0.64
N SER A 254 5.48 21.09 -0.62
CA SER A 254 6.40 20.44 -1.57
C SER A 254 6.41 18.93 -1.40
N ALA A 255 6.45 18.43 -0.16
CA ALA A 255 6.33 17.00 0.12
C ALA A 255 4.97 16.44 -0.28
N THR A 256 3.90 17.17 0.00
CA THR A 256 2.53 16.78 -0.39
C THR A 256 2.39 16.65 -1.90
N ILE A 257 2.93 17.59 -2.66
CA ILE A 257 2.94 17.55 -4.12
C ILE A 257 3.71 16.32 -4.63
N ILE A 258 4.87 16.01 -4.06
CA ILE A 258 5.63 14.81 -4.42
C ILE A 258 4.75 13.56 -4.22
N LEU A 259 4.18 13.38 -3.02
CA LEU A 259 3.38 12.19 -2.71
C LEU A 259 2.13 12.09 -3.58
N ALA A 260 1.45 13.21 -3.85
CA ALA A 260 0.29 13.24 -4.72
C ALA A 260 0.66 12.92 -6.18
N LEU A 261 1.72 13.52 -6.72
CA LEU A 261 2.18 13.24 -8.07
C LEU A 261 2.64 11.79 -8.22
N ILE A 262 3.30 11.23 -7.21
CA ILE A 262 3.62 9.79 -7.19
C ILE A 262 2.34 8.97 -7.34
N GLY A 263 1.28 9.27 -6.61
CA GLY A 263 0.01 8.57 -6.73
C GLY A 263 -0.60 8.69 -8.14
N LEU A 264 -0.65 9.90 -8.67
CA LEU A 264 -1.23 10.18 -9.99
C LEU A 264 -0.45 9.47 -11.12
N PHE A 265 0.86 9.66 -11.17
CA PHE A 265 1.69 9.10 -12.24
C PHE A 265 1.94 7.60 -12.10
N ASN A 266 1.72 7.02 -10.91
CA ASN A 266 1.73 5.58 -10.72
C ASN A 266 0.68 4.85 -11.57
N ILE A 267 -0.46 5.48 -11.85
CA ILE A 267 -1.49 4.92 -12.74
C ILE A 267 -0.89 4.66 -14.12
N ILE A 268 -0.22 5.67 -14.67
CA ILE A 268 0.40 5.59 -16.01
C ILE A 268 1.50 4.54 -16.01
N GLY A 269 2.38 4.56 -14.99
CA GLY A 269 3.50 3.63 -14.87
C GLY A 269 3.05 2.18 -14.76
N THR A 270 2.10 1.90 -13.90
CA THR A 270 1.59 0.53 -13.66
C THR A 270 0.89 -0.04 -14.87
N LEU A 271 0.03 0.76 -15.55
CA LEU A 271 -0.65 0.34 -16.77
C LEU A 271 0.35 0.16 -17.93
N GLY A 272 1.29 1.08 -18.08
CA GLY A 272 2.33 1.01 -19.10
C GLY A 272 3.20 -0.24 -18.93
N MET A 273 3.63 -0.56 -17.70
CA MET A 273 4.41 -1.75 -17.43
C MET A 273 3.63 -3.06 -17.53
N GLY A 274 2.33 -3.03 -17.22
CA GLY A 274 1.43 -4.14 -17.53
C GLY A 274 1.43 -4.46 -19.02
N TYR A 275 1.29 -3.45 -19.87
CA TYR A 275 1.32 -3.59 -21.33
C TYR A 275 2.71 -4.02 -21.85
N LEU A 276 3.78 -3.38 -21.41
CA LEU A 276 5.15 -3.73 -21.81
C LEU A 276 5.51 -5.17 -21.40
N GLY A 277 5.02 -5.63 -20.25
CA GLY A 277 5.20 -7.01 -19.78
C GLY A 277 4.58 -8.10 -20.66
N THR A 278 3.66 -7.74 -21.56
CA THR A 278 3.13 -8.65 -22.59
C THR A 278 4.05 -8.77 -23.81
N LYS A 279 4.91 -7.78 -24.04
CA LYS A 279 5.76 -7.71 -25.24
C LYS A 279 7.23 -8.03 -24.97
N TYR A 280 7.72 -7.70 -23.77
CA TYR A 280 9.14 -7.78 -23.45
C TYR A 280 9.40 -8.70 -22.24
N SER A 281 10.64 -9.15 -22.11
CA SER A 281 11.06 -9.96 -20.97
C SER A 281 10.85 -9.22 -19.64
N LYS A 282 10.04 -9.79 -18.76
CA LYS A 282 9.72 -9.23 -17.44
C LYS A 282 10.95 -9.02 -16.57
N LYS A 283 11.98 -9.89 -16.72
CA LYS A 283 13.28 -9.75 -16.01
C LYS A 283 14.01 -8.47 -16.43
N ILE A 284 14.08 -8.22 -17.74
CA ILE A 284 14.73 -7.03 -18.30
C ILE A 284 13.98 -5.77 -17.86
N LEU A 285 12.65 -5.79 -17.95
CA LEU A 285 11.80 -4.68 -17.50
C LEU A 285 12.02 -4.35 -16.02
N LEU A 286 12.10 -5.35 -15.15
CA LEU A 286 12.39 -5.14 -13.72
C LEU A 286 13.78 -4.52 -13.51
N SER A 287 14.80 -5.02 -14.21
CA SER A 287 16.16 -4.49 -14.10
C SER A 287 16.23 -3.01 -14.51
N ILE A 288 15.59 -2.66 -15.63
CA ILE A 288 15.50 -1.27 -16.10
C ILE A 288 14.76 -0.40 -15.08
N LEU A 289 13.64 -0.87 -14.52
CA LEU A 289 12.88 -0.10 -13.52
C LEU A 289 13.71 0.20 -12.28
N TYR A 290 14.41 -0.79 -11.72
CA TYR A 290 15.26 -0.57 -10.54
C TYR A 290 16.45 0.36 -10.86
N PHE A 291 17.04 0.23 -12.03
CA PHE A 291 18.11 1.12 -12.49
C PHE A 291 17.64 2.56 -12.65
N LEU A 292 16.49 2.77 -13.31
CA LEU A 292 15.90 4.11 -13.46
C LEU A 292 15.53 4.73 -12.11
N ARG A 293 15.02 3.94 -11.15
CA ARG A 293 14.74 4.43 -9.79
C ARG A 293 16.02 4.92 -9.11
N ALA A 294 17.11 4.18 -9.21
CA ALA A 294 18.39 4.59 -8.64
C ALA A 294 18.86 5.93 -9.24
N ILE A 295 18.75 6.09 -10.56
CA ILE A 295 19.08 7.35 -11.25
C ILE A 295 18.20 8.50 -10.75
N VAL A 296 16.87 8.31 -10.72
CA VAL A 296 15.93 9.36 -10.32
C VAL A 296 16.14 9.81 -8.87
N ILE A 297 16.38 8.86 -7.96
CA ILE A 297 16.69 9.17 -6.56
C ILE A 297 18.02 9.94 -6.47
N SER A 298 19.06 9.49 -7.18
CA SER A 298 20.36 10.15 -7.19
C SER A 298 20.25 11.59 -7.72
N ILE A 299 19.59 11.78 -8.85
CA ILE A 299 19.35 13.11 -9.42
C ILE A 299 18.65 14.01 -8.39
N PHE A 300 17.59 13.51 -7.75
CA PHE A 300 16.83 14.28 -6.77
C PHE A 300 17.67 14.73 -5.56
N ILE A 301 18.58 13.87 -5.07
CA ILE A 301 19.44 14.18 -3.92
C ILE A 301 20.49 15.25 -4.28
N PHE A 302 21.05 15.20 -5.50
CA PHE A 302 22.11 16.11 -5.95
C PHE A 302 21.61 17.42 -6.53
N LEU A 303 20.34 17.50 -6.96
CA LEU A 303 19.75 18.75 -7.45
C LEU A 303 19.47 19.73 -6.30
N PRO A 304 19.55 21.07 -6.58
CA PRO A 304 19.13 22.08 -5.63
C PRO A 304 17.65 21.87 -5.22
N PRO A 305 17.32 21.97 -3.93
CA PRO A 305 15.95 21.84 -3.46
C PRO A 305 15.10 22.99 -4.02
N SER A 306 14.05 22.64 -4.76
CA SER A 306 13.10 23.58 -5.32
C SER A 306 11.76 22.90 -5.59
N ILE A 307 10.71 23.70 -5.82
CA ILE A 307 9.42 23.15 -6.22
C ILE A 307 9.50 22.40 -7.56
N TYR A 308 10.37 22.83 -8.47
CA TYR A 308 10.56 22.19 -9.75
C TYR A 308 11.22 20.82 -9.62
N THR A 309 12.24 20.69 -8.74
CA THR A 309 12.88 19.41 -8.44
C THR A 309 11.91 18.46 -7.73
N ALA A 310 11.04 18.99 -6.87
CA ALA A 310 9.96 18.22 -6.22
C ALA A 310 8.95 17.68 -7.25
N ILE A 311 8.49 18.51 -8.18
CA ILE A 311 7.57 18.10 -9.26
C ILE A 311 8.25 17.08 -10.18
N PHE A 312 9.48 17.33 -10.60
CA PHE A 312 10.24 16.39 -11.43
C PHE A 312 10.35 15.02 -10.76
N PHE A 313 10.74 14.99 -9.48
CA PHE A 313 10.84 13.74 -8.73
C PHE A 313 9.47 13.05 -8.58
N GLY A 314 8.42 13.79 -8.19
CA GLY A 314 7.07 13.23 -8.04
C GLY A 314 6.52 12.59 -9.32
N VAL A 315 6.75 13.23 -10.47
CA VAL A 315 6.33 12.72 -11.78
C VAL A 315 7.15 11.48 -12.18
N THR A 316 8.46 11.61 -12.22
CA THR A 316 9.35 10.55 -12.72
C THR A 316 9.35 9.33 -11.80
N PHE A 317 9.45 9.55 -10.50
CA PHE A 317 9.40 8.46 -9.53
C PHE A 317 8.00 7.84 -9.43
N GLY A 318 6.95 8.64 -9.63
CA GLY A 318 5.57 8.16 -9.71
C GLY A 318 5.35 7.15 -10.84
N VAL A 319 5.84 7.42 -12.04
CA VAL A 319 5.80 6.46 -13.15
C VAL A 319 6.51 5.15 -12.80
N LEU A 320 7.55 5.21 -11.99
CA LEU A 320 8.33 4.04 -11.58
C LEU A 320 7.79 3.36 -10.30
N TRP A 321 6.87 3.99 -9.54
CA TRP A 321 6.50 3.66 -8.16
C TRP A 321 6.12 2.20 -7.93
N LEU A 322 4.94 1.76 -8.35
CA LEU A 322 4.50 0.36 -8.27
C LEU A 322 4.59 -0.38 -9.62
N SER A 323 5.29 0.19 -10.57
CA SER A 323 5.46 -0.38 -11.92
C SER A 323 6.21 -1.72 -11.92
N THR A 324 6.86 -2.06 -10.81
CA THR A 324 7.48 -3.39 -10.60
C THR A 324 6.47 -4.50 -10.30
N VAL A 325 5.25 -4.16 -9.84
CA VAL A 325 4.25 -5.16 -9.41
C VAL A 325 3.75 -6.04 -10.59
N PRO A 326 3.33 -5.48 -11.76
CA PRO A 326 2.86 -6.31 -12.85
C PRO A 326 3.92 -7.30 -13.38
N PRO A 327 5.17 -6.91 -13.67
CA PRO A 327 6.16 -7.86 -14.13
C PRO A 327 6.59 -8.87 -13.06
N THR A 328 6.62 -8.49 -11.76
CA THR A 328 6.91 -9.43 -10.67
C THR A 328 5.85 -10.52 -10.58
N ASN A 329 4.56 -10.14 -10.54
CA ASN A 329 3.47 -11.10 -10.50
C ASN A 329 3.43 -12.03 -11.72
N GLY A 330 4.01 -11.63 -12.81
CA GLY A 330 4.05 -12.44 -14.01
C GLY A 330 5.31 -13.31 -14.13
N ILE A 331 6.25 -13.28 -13.16
CA ILE A 331 7.41 -14.17 -13.06
C ILE A 331 7.11 -15.34 -12.09
N VAL A 332 6.33 -15.06 -11.04
CA VAL A 332 5.81 -16.07 -10.09
C VAL A 332 4.65 -16.82 -10.71
#